data_bdaeb59c8762d67379f73504c6de6490
#
_entry.id   bdaeb59c8762d67379f73504c6de6490
#
_cell.length_a   1.000
_cell.length_b   1.000
_cell.length_c   1.000
_cell.angle_alpha   90.00
_cell.angle_beta   90.00
_cell.angle_gamma   90.00
#
_symmetry.space_group_name_H-M   'P 1'
#
loop_
_entity.id
_entity.type
_entity.pdbx_description
1 polymer ?
#
loop_
_entity_poly.entity_id
_entity_poly.type
_entity_poly.pdbx_seq_one_letter_code
_entity_poly.pdbx_strand_id
1 'polypeptide(L)'
;MSEFIAFVAEKSGIKKPNLIEKDLIIHRILRDIYSSRHFAENYLFKGGSCLVKCYFGYYRFSVDLDLTWQAQEVWAGLGKYELRRCLLEEIGNFGSSLEKIAQDAGLEFKNELKSKKYFEFGGGSRMVTFKLWKDSELIKIQVNFVDEILFPDKTITVKTLLENVQLSRDDTAYFEEALEFYRPFKVKVYDEKEILCEKVRAILTRRTQKLRDFYDLFMLYKSGYKIEALKEQIIVKIKACLHYRRYRANLERNRKSLEFSAVTEDPFERELFVTKPPKDFDAFLERLPGALREIMNQV
;
A
#
# COMPACT_ATOMS: atom_id res chain seq x y z
N MET A 1 15.78 17.59 -9.71
CA MET A 1 14.66 16.60 -9.70
C MET A 1 14.05 16.40 -11.08
N SER A 2 13.65 17.43 -11.84
CA SER A 2 13.06 17.29 -13.20
C SER A 2 13.93 16.51 -14.19
N GLU A 3 15.25 16.79 -14.22
CA GLU A 3 16.21 16.07 -15.06
C GLU A 3 16.32 14.59 -14.69
N PHE A 4 16.30 14.26 -13.38
CA PHE A 4 16.34 12.88 -12.92
C PHE A 4 15.05 12.13 -13.27
N ILE A 5 13.88 12.79 -13.20
CA ILE A 5 12.61 12.21 -13.65
C ILE A 5 12.67 11.88 -15.15
N ALA A 6 13.19 12.81 -15.98
CA ALA A 6 13.36 12.58 -17.41
C ALA A 6 14.32 11.43 -17.70
N PHE A 7 15.44 11.36 -16.96
CA PHE A 7 16.41 10.29 -17.03
C PHE A 7 15.78 8.92 -16.67
N VAL A 8 15.04 8.82 -15.55
CA VAL A 8 14.34 7.59 -15.16
C VAL A 8 13.29 7.20 -16.21
N ALA A 9 12.58 8.18 -16.78
CA ALA A 9 11.60 7.92 -17.84
C ALA A 9 12.24 7.33 -19.09
N GLU A 10 13.38 7.90 -19.52
CA GLU A 10 14.15 7.41 -20.66
C GLU A 10 14.68 6.00 -20.42
N LYS A 11 15.38 5.80 -19.31
CA LYS A 11 16.02 4.51 -18.98
C LYS A 11 15.03 3.37 -18.72
N SER A 12 13.89 3.66 -18.11
CA SER A 12 12.83 2.67 -17.86
C SER A 12 11.87 2.48 -19.05
N GLY A 13 11.89 3.37 -20.02
CA GLY A 13 10.94 3.39 -21.15
C GLY A 13 9.50 3.81 -20.76
N ILE A 14 9.29 4.31 -19.54
CA ILE A 14 7.97 4.66 -19.02
C ILE A 14 7.68 6.15 -19.22
N LYS A 15 6.71 6.48 -20.08
CA LYS A 15 6.34 7.85 -20.45
C LYS A 15 5.26 8.45 -19.52
N LYS A 16 5.50 8.42 -18.18
CA LYS A 16 4.56 8.92 -17.17
C LYS A 16 5.30 9.72 -16.09
N PRO A 17 5.83 10.92 -16.40
CA PRO A 17 6.72 11.66 -15.51
C PRO A 17 6.11 11.95 -14.14
N ASN A 18 4.82 12.31 -14.05
CA ASN A 18 4.14 12.58 -12.78
C ASN A 18 4.09 11.34 -11.88
N LEU A 19 3.89 10.14 -12.45
CA LEU A 19 3.87 8.90 -11.68
C LEU A 19 5.29 8.47 -11.27
N ILE A 20 6.29 8.72 -12.12
CA ILE A 20 7.70 8.52 -11.77
C ILE A 20 8.09 9.44 -10.62
N GLU A 21 7.76 10.72 -10.68
CA GLU A 21 8.02 11.68 -9.61
C GLU A 21 7.42 11.21 -8.28
N LYS A 22 6.18 10.78 -8.31
CA LYS A 22 5.49 10.24 -7.13
C LYS A 22 6.17 8.99 -6.59
N ASP A 23 6.62 8.11 -7.47
CA ASP A 23 7.37 6.90 -7.08
C ASP A 23 8.72 7.23 -6.42
N LEU A 24 9.44 8.22 -6.95
CA LEU A 24 10.69 8.73 -6.36
C LEU A 24 10.47 9.26 -4.94
N ILE A 25 9.42 10.08 -4.75
CA ILE A 25 9.06 10.65 -3.45
C ILE A 25 8.69 9.53 -2.46
N ILE A 26 7.83 8.60 -2.88
CA ILE A 26 7.40 7.46 -2.06
C ILE A 26 8.59 6.58 -1.68
N HIS A 27 9.50 6.32 -2.60
CA HIS A 27 10.71 5.53 -2.34
C HIS A 27 11.59 6.22 -1.32
N ARG A 28 11.85 7.53 -1.46
CA ARG A 28 12.63 8.33 -0.51
C ARG A 28 12.01 8.29 0.89
N ILE A 29 10.70 8.59 1.00
CA ILE A 29 10.01 8.56 2.30
C ILE A 29 10.10 7.17 2.94
N LEU A 30 9.86 6.11 2.18
CA LEU A 30 9.94 4.74 2.70
C LEU A 30 11.35 4.42 3.20
N ARG A 31 12.39 4.79 2.45
CA ARG A 31 13.78 4.61 2.85
C ARG A 31 14.10 5.38 4.14
N ASP A 32 13.68 6.63 4.21
CA ASP A 32 13.98 7.49 5.35
C ASP A 32 13.21 7.01 6.62
N ILE A 33 11.98 6.50 6.49
CA ILE A 33 11.27 5.80 7.57
C ILE A 33 12.10 4.59 8.05
N TYR A 34 12.50 3.69 7.15
CA TYR A 34 13.23 2.47 7.52
C TYR A 34 14.71 2.69 7.85
N SER A 35 15.24 3.89 7.70
CA SER A 35 16.56 4.26 8.25
C SER A 35 16.56 4.37 9.77
N SER A 36 15.41 4.62 10.39
CA SER A 36 15.23 4.59 11.83
C SER A 36 15.05 3.16 12.32
N ARG A 37 15.87 2.75 13.32
CA ARG A 37 15.78 1.44 13.97
C ARG A 37 14.38 1.17 14.52
N HIS A 38 13.76 2.16 15.16
CA HIS A 38 12.42 2.03 15.72
C HIS A 38 11.39 1.61 14.64
N PHE A 39 11.41 2.28 13.48
CA PHE A 39 10.46 1.95 12.40
C PHE A 39 10.81 0.64 11.71
N ALA A 40 12.08 0.38 11.46
CA ALA A 40 12.52 -0.87 10.83
C ALA A 40 12.19 -2.13 11.67
N GLU A 41 12.17 -1.99 13.00
CA GLU A 41 11.84 -3.10 13.90
C GLU A 41 10.34 -3.27 14.12
N ASN A 42 9.55 -2.19 14.09
CA ASN A 42 8.16 -2.21 14.56
C ASN A 42 7.09 -2.05 13.46
N TYR A 43 7.48 -1.73 12.23
CA TYR A 43 6.50 -1.54 11.15
C TYR A 43 6.75 -2.47 9.97
N LEU A 44 5.66 -2.97 9.41
CA LEU A 44 5.66 -3.80 8.20
C LEU A 44 5.12 -2.99 7.02
N PHE A 45 5.85 -3.00 5.91
CA PHE A 45 5.38 -2.43 4.66
C PHE A 45 4.42 -3.39 3.99
N LYS A 46 3.28 -2.88 3.51
CA LYS A 46 2.21 -3.70 2.95
C LYS A 46 1.51 -3.05 1.74
N GLY A 47 0.42 -3.65 1.32
CA GLY A 47 -0.48 -3.08 0.31
C GLY A 47 0.05 -3.18 -1.11
N GLY A 48 -0.53 -2.35 -1.98
CA GLY A 48 -0.20 -2.37 -3.40
C GLY A 48 1.22 -1.89 -3.71
N SER A 49 1.73 -0.91 -2.96
CA SER A 49 3.10 -0.43 -3.12
C SER A 49 4.12 -1.50 -2.76
N CYS A 50 3.83 -2.33 -1.76
CA CYS A 50 4.65 -3.48 -1.40
C CYS A 50 4.68 -4.54 -2.52
N LEU A 51 3.53 -4.88 -3.13
CA LEU A 51 3.50 -5.81 -4.27
C LEU A 51 4.35 -5.33 -5.43
N VAL A 52 4.27 -4.04 -5.76
CA VAL A 52 5.02 -3.42 -6.86
C VAL A 52 6.52 -3.39 -6.55
N LYS A 53 6.88 -2.86 -5.37
CA LYS A 53 8.28 -2.56 -5.05
C LYS A 53 9.06 -3.75 -4.50
N CYS A 54 8.40 -4.75 -3.92
CA CYS A 54 9.08 -5.86 -3.27
C CYS A 54 8.90 -7.19 -4.00
N TYR A 55 7.75 -7.45 -4.63
CA TYR A 55 7.42 -8.77 -5.14
C TYR A 55 7.44 -8.86 -6.67
N PHE A 56 6.57 -8.10 -7.36
CA PHE A 56 6.31 -8.33 -8.77
C PHE A 56 6.97 -7.34 -9.73
N GLY A 57 7.60 -6.28 -9.20
CA GLY A 57 8.12 -5.19 -10.04
C GLY A 57 7.00 -4.27 -10.54
N TYR A 58 7.35 -3.38 -11.44
CA TYR A 58 6.46 -2.29 -11.88
C TYR A 58 5.50 -2.70 -13.00
N TYR A 59 4.51 -3.55 -12.68
CA TYR A 59 3.36 -3.81 -13.58
C TYR A 59 2.35 -2.66 -13.55
N ARG A 60 2.34 -1.87 -12.48
CA ARG A 60 1.60 -0.64 -12.29
C ARG A 60 2.33 0.32 -11.34
N PHE A 61 1.93 1.56 -11.29
CA PHE A 61 2.31 2.47 -10.22
C PHE A 61 1.44 2.29 -8.98
N SER A 62 1.99 2.65 -7.85
CA SER A 62 1.26 2.80 -6.59
C SER A 62 1.55 4.17 -6.00
N VAL A 63 0.52 4.80 -5.48
CA VAL A 63 0.54 6.22 -5.12
C VAL A 63 0.40 6.48 -3.62
N ASP A 64 0.22 5.40 -2.85
CA ASP A 64 0.05 5.46 -1.40
C ASP A 64 1.10 4.53 -0.73
N LEU A 65 1.53 4.86 0.49
CA LEU A 65 2.31 3.98 1.36
C LEU A 65 1.38 3.38 2.42
N ASP A 66 1.39 2.06 2.53
CA ASP A 66 0.63 1.34 3.55
C ASP A 66 1.60 0.65 4.52
N LEU A 67 1.46 0.92 5.80
CA LEU A 67 2.25 0.33 6.87
C LEU A 67 1.34 -0.30 7.93
N THR A 68 1.87 -1.25 8.69
CA THR A 68 1.20 -1.82 9.85
C THR A 68 2.17 -1.95 11.01
N TRP A 69 1.72 -1.65 12.22
CA TRP A 69 2.45 -1.97 13.45
C TRP A 69 2.57 -3.49 13.60
N GLN A 70 3.78 -3.99 13.83
CA GLN A 70 4.06 -5.44 13.82
C GLN A 70 3.61 -6.13 15.11
N ALA A 71 3.99 -5.59 16.27
CA ALA A 71 3.78 -6.22 17.58
C ALA A 71 2.34 -6.02 18.07
N GLN A 72 1.39 -6.77 17.51
CA GLN A 72 -0.04 -6.62 17.82
C GLN A 72 -0.38 -7.01 19.28
N GLU A 73 0.43 -7.86 19.88
CA GLU A 73 0.29 -8.31 21.28
C GLU A 73 0.40 -7.17 22.29
N VAL A 74 1.10 -6.08 21.98
CA VAL A 74 1.21 -4.92 22.86
C VAL A 74 -0.12 -4.20 23.11
N TRP A 75 -1.08 -4.42 22.23
CA TRP A 75 -2.44 -3.88 22.34
C TRP A 75 -3.41 -4.82 23.05
N ALA A 76 -3.00 -6.09 23.25
CA ALA A 76 -3.87 -7.11 23.84
C ALA A 76 -4.16 -6.81 25.32
N GLY A 77 -5.42 -6.97 25.71
CA GLY A 77 -5.87 -6.76 27.08
C GLY A 77 -6.03 -5.31 27.52
N LEU A 78 -5.62 -4.32 26.68
CA LEU A 78 -5.79 -2.91 27.02
C LEU A 78 -7.27 -2.50 26.98
N GLY A 79 -7.69 -1.77 28.02
CA GLY A 79 -9.00 -1.12 28.02
C GLY A 79 -9.12 -0.04 26.94
N LYS A 80 -10.34 0.28 26.49
CA LYS A 80 -10.59 1.23 25.40
C LYS A 80 -9.87 2.58 25.56
N TYR A 81 -9.84 3.13 26.77
CA TYR A 81 -9.21 4.44 27.03
C TYR A 81 -7.68 4.33 27.01
N GLU A 82 -7.14 3.29 27.60
CA GLU A 82 -5.70 3.02 27.63
C GLU A 82 -5.15 2.75 26.22
N LEU A 83 -5.80 1.87 25.47
CA LEU A 83 -5.46 1.62 24.07
C LEU A 83 -5.45 2.93 23.27
N ARG A 84 -6.48 3.76 23.41
CA ARG A 84 -6.53 5.04 22.72
C ARG A 84 -5.38 5.96 23.09
N ARG A 85 -5.01 6.03 24.38
CA ARG A 85 -3.89 6.84 24.86
C ARG A 85 -2.57 6.37 24.23
N CYS A 86 -2.30 5.07 24.29
CA CYS A 86 -1.08 4.48 23.72
C CYS A 86 -1.01 4.67 22.19
N LEU A 87 -2.14 4.47 21.50
CA LEU A 87 -2.22 4.72 20.05
C LEU A 87 -1.93 6.18 19.69
N LEU A 88 -2.47 7.15 20.44
CA LEU A 88 -2.23 8.57 20.17
C LEU A 88 -0.78 8.97 20.43
N GLU A 89 -0.14 8.37 21.44
CA GLU A 89 1.27 8.55 21.72
C GLU A 89 2.15 8.04 20.55
N GLU A 90 1.90 6.80 20.09
CA GLU A 90 2.65 6.24 18.97
C GLU A 90 2.39 6.98 17.65
N ILE A 91 1.15 7.41 17.41
CA ILE A 91 0.80 8.25 16.25
C ILE A 91 1.57 9.58 16.31
N GLY A 92 1.69 10.19 17.49
CA GLY A 92 2.47 11.40 17.70
C GLY A 92 3.95 11.21 17.45
N ASN A 93 4.53 10.09 17.91
CA ASN A 93 5.93 9.73 17.68
C ASN A 93 6.22 9.53 16.18
N PHE A 94 5.35 8.76 15.51
CA PHE A 94 5.42 8.58 14.05
C PHE A 94 5.31 9.91 13.32
N GLY A 95 4.32 10.75 13.69
CA GLY A 95 4.09 12.07 13.11
C GLY A 95 5.30 13.00 13.27
N SER A 96 5.96 13.01 14.43
CA SER A 96 7.14 13.85 14.69
C SER A 96 8.34 13.45 13.80
N SER A 97 8.53 12.16 13.60
CA SER A 97 9.58 11.67 12.70
C SER A 97 9.23 11.94 11.24
N LEU A 98 7.96 11.74 10.87
CA LEU A 98 7.48 12.01 9.52
C LEU A 98 7.56 13.49 9.15
N GLU A 99 7.37 14.41 10.11
CA GLU A 99 7.49 15.85 9.86
C GLU A 99 8.91 16.22 9.43
N LYS A 100 9.94 15.63 10.06
CA LYS A 100 11.34 15.82 9.64
C LYS A 100 11.60 15.24 8.27
N ILE A 101 11.16 13.99 8.03
CA ILE A 101 11.30 13.32 6.73
C ILE A 101 10.61 14.13 5.62
N ALA A 102 9.41 14.65 5.88
CA ALA A 102 8.68 15.47 4.92
C ALA A 102 9.42 16.77 4.61
N GLN A 103 9.93 17.46 5.63
CA GLN A 103 10.73 18.67 5.46
C GLN A 103 11.97 18.41 4.60
N ASP A 104 12.73 17.35 4.88
CA ASP A 104 13.93 16.96 4.13
C ASP A 104 13.61 16.55 2.68
N ALA A 105 12.39 16.03 2.44
CA ALA A 105 11.88 15.69 1.12
C ALA A 105 11.21 16.86 0.38
N GLY A 106 11.16 18.07 0.97
CA GLY A 106 10.50 19.23 0.38
C GLY A 106 8.96 19.12 0.34
N LEU A 107 8.37 18.39 1.30
CA LEU A 107 6.93 18.20 1.41
C LEU A 107 6.36 18.98 2.60
N GLU A 108 5.15 19.46 2.44
CA GLU A 108 4.41 20.08 3.53
C GLU A 108 3.71 19.00 4.37
N PHE A 109 4.08 18.91 5.63
CA PHE A 109 3.41 18.13 6.64
C PHE A 109 3.69 18.74 8.02
N LYS A 110 2.69 18.76 8.92
CA LYS A 110 2.85 19.17 10.32
C LYS A 110 2.22 18.15 11.23
N ASN A 111 2.92 17.82 12.32
CA ASN A 111 2.42 16.88 13.33
C ASN A 111 1.34 17.52 14.23
N GLU A 112 0.30 18.05 13.61
CA GLU A 112 -0.87 18.62 14.25
C GLU A 112 -2.04 17.62 14.22
N LEU A 113 -2.15 16.75 15.22
CA LEU A 113 -3.12 15.64 15.27
C LEU A 113 -4.59 16.05 15.04
N LYS A 114 -4.95 17.32 15.31
CA LYS A 114 -6.30 17.86 15.11
C LYS A 114 -6.54 18.39 13.70
N SER A 115 -5.49 18.57 12.92
CA SER A 115 -5.57 19.14 11.58
C SER A 115 -6.04 18.10 10.57
N LYS A 116 -7.22 18.30 10.01
CA LYS A 116 -7.75 17.47 8.91
C LYS A 116 -6.95 17.61 7.61
N LYS A 117 -6.11 18.64 7.49
CA LYS A 117 -5.18 18.80 6.37
C LYS A 117 -4.14 17.69 6.39
N TYR A 118 -3.63 17.35 7.58
CA TYR A 118 -2.51 16.41 7.74
C TYR A 118 -2.91 15.04 8.25
N PHE A 119 -4.04 14.91 8.95
CA PHE A 119 -4.47 13.67 9.57
C PHE A 119 -5.90 13.27 9.20
N GLU A 120 -6.08 11.97 8.98
CA GLU A 120 -7.40 11.35 8.89
C GLU A 120 -7.41 10.07 9.73
N PHE A 121 -8.30 10.03 10.73
CA PHE A 121 -8.41 8.93 11.66
C PHE A 121 -9.52 7.95 11.27
N GLY A 122 -9.21 6.65 11.32
CA GLY A 122 -10.15 5.56 11.12
C GLY A 122 -10.19 4.60 12.30
N GLY A 123 -11.34 3.92 12.47
CA GLY A 123 -11.46 2.84 13.45
C GLY A 123 -11.18 3.24 14.93
N GLY A 124 -11.45 4.49 15.31
CA GLY A 124 -11.14 4.97 16.67
C GLY A 124 -9.62 5.09 16.93
N SER A 125 -8.90 5.64 15.97
CA SER A 125 -7.43 5.80 15.94
C SER A 125 -6.63 4.51 15.70
N ARG A 126 -7.29 3.40 15.39
CA ARG A 126 -6.59 2.15 15.02
C ARG A 126 -5.94 2.23 13.63
N MET A 127 -6.40 3.12 12.79
CA MET A 127 -5.84 3.42 11.48
C MET A 127 -5.73 4.92 11.33
N VAL A 128 -4.60 5.39 10.82
CA VAL A 128 -4.35 6.81 10.55
C VAL A 128 -3.79 6.98 9.16
N THR A 129 -4.28 7.98 8.44
CA THR A 129 -3.69 8.44 7.19
C THR A 129 -3.00 9.78 7.46
N PHE A 130 -1.69 9.81 7.27
CA PHE A 130 -0.87 11.00 7.25
C PHE A 130 -0.89 11.55 5.82
N LYS A 131 -1.17 12.83 5.67
CA LYS A 131 -1.35 13.52 4.39
C LYS A 131 -0.21 14.52 4.20
N LEU A 132 0.72 14.20 3.31
CA LEU A 132 1.83 15.04 2.92
C LEU A 132 1.50 15.72 1.60
N TRP A 133 1.92 16.95 1.44
CA TRP A 133 1.57 17.76 0.28
C TRP A 133 2.84 18.22 -0.45
N LYS A 134 2.83 18.05 -1.76
CA LYS A 134 3.75 18.73 -2.65
C LYS A 134 2.94 19.68 -3.51
N ASP A 135 2.98 20.97 -3.20
CA ASP A 135 2.07 21.96 -3.78
C ASP A 135 0.59 21.54 -3.57
N SER A 136 -0.12 21.17 -4.63
CA SER A 136 -1.49 20.66 -4.57
C SER A 136 -1.57 19.13 -4.61
N GLU A 137 -0.45 18.43 -4.78
CA GLU A 137 -0.43 16.97 -4.90
C GLU A 137 -0.39 16.32 -3.51
N LEU A 138 -1.29 15.37 -3.29
CA LEU A 138 -1.42 14.62 -2.04
C LEU A 138 -0.68 13.29 -2.10
N ILE A 139 0.20 13.08 -1.11
CA ILE A 139 0.86 11.80 -0.84
C ILE A 139 0.32 11.27 0.48
N LYS A 140 -0.17 10.03 0.49
CA LYS A 140 -0.76 9.40 1.67
C LYS A 140 0.15 8.33 2.23
N ILE A 141 0.33 8.38 3.54
CA ILE A 141 0.93 7.28 4.30
C ILE A 141 -0.14 6.78 5.25
N GLN A 142 -0.61 5.56 5.03
CA GLN A 142 -1.63 4.95 5.85
C GLN A 142 -0.99 3.94 6.80
N VAL A 143 -1.21 4.10 8.09
CA VAL A 143 -0.69 3.20 9.12
C VAL A 143 -1.84 2.52 9.84
N ASN A 144 -1.84 1.18 9.83
CA ASN A 144 -2.70 0.37 10.68
C ASN A 144 -1.93 0.05 11.97
N PHE A 145 -2.36 0.61 13.08
CA PHE A 145 -1.77 0.30 14.40
C PHE A 145 -2.38 -0.97 15.00
N VAL A 146 -3.62 -1.28 14.67
CA VAL A 146 -4.29 -2.50 15.12
C VAL A 146 -4.79 -3.26 13.89
N ASP A 147 -4.24 -4.46 13.67
CA ASP A 147 -4.56 -5.34 12.55
C ASP A 147 -4.56 -6.80 13.03
N GLU A 148 -5.14 -7.70 12.25
CA GLU A 148 -5.06 -9.15 12.43
C GLU A 148 -4.01 -9.68 11.46
N ILE A 149 -2.79 -9.95 11.94
CA ILE A 149 -1.68 -10.45 11.11
C ILE A 149 -1.66 -11.98 11.22
N LEU A 150 -1.83 -12.67 10.10
CA LEU A 150 -2.00 -14.13 10.06
C LEU A 150 -0.77 -14.89 9.57
N PHE A 151 0.13 -14.21 8.88
CA PHE A 151 1.33 -14.83 8.32
C PHE A 151 2.59 -14.13 8.83
N PRO A 152 3.72 -14.86 8.96
CA PRO A 152 4.98 -14.26 9.36
C PRO A 152 5.45 -13.22 8.33
N ASP A 153 6.09 -12.17 8.81
CA ASP A 153 6.72 -11.18 7.96
C ASP A 153 7.93 -11.72 7.20
N LYS A 154 8.30 -11.00 6.15
CA LYS A 154 9.49 -11.26 5.34
C LYS A 154 10.38 -10.02 5.30
N THR A 155 11.68 -10.22 5.07
CA THR A 155 12.60 -9.12 4.77
C THR A 155 12.95 -9.16 3.28
N ILE A 156 12.58 -8.11 2.55
CA ILE A 156 12.73 -8.06 1.09
C ILE A 156 13.38 -6.74 0.69
N THR A 157 14.12 -6.77 -0.42
CA THR A 157 14.72 -5.57 -1.02
C THR A 157 13.67 -4.79 -1.81
N VAL A 158 13.52 -3.51 -1.49
CA VAL A 158 12.68 -2.57 -2.24
C VAL A 158 13.35 -2.26 -3.56
N LYS A 159 12.63 -2.47 -4.65
CA LYS A 159 13.08 -2.27 -6.03
C LYS A 159 12.77 -0.86 -6.52
N THR A 160 13.49 -0.45 -7.56
CA THR A 160 13.29 0.82 -8.25
C THR A 160 13.00 0.60 -9.73
N LEU A 161 12.56 1.64 -10.43
CA LEU A 161 12.39 1.60 -11.90
C LEU A 161 13.70 1.35 -12.65
N LEU A 162 14.84 1.53 -11.99
CA LEU A 162 16.18 1.34 -12.55
C LEU A 162 16.80 -0.02 -12.19
N GLU A 163 16.07 -0.94 -11.55
CA GLU A 163 16.62 -2.22 -11.06
C GLU A 163 17.36 -3.03 -12.13
N ASN A 164 16.83 -3.07 -13.35
CA ASN A 164 17.37 -3.84 -14.47
C ASN A 164 18.04 -2.96 -15.54
N VAL A 165 18.40 -1.74 -15.17
CA VAL A 165 19.01 -0.76 -16.08
C VAL A 165 20.50 -0.68 -15.84
N GLN A 166 21.28 -0.88 -16.91
CA GLN A 166 22.72 -0.64 -16.85
C GLN A 166 22.99 0.84 -17.04
N LEU A 167 23.49 1.49 -15.99
CA LEU A 167 23.86 2.90 -16.02
C LEU A 167 25.31 3.06 -16.51
N SER A 168 25.58 4.09 -17.30
CA SER A 168 26.93 4.48 -17.66
C SER A 168 27.66 5.10 -16.46
N ARG A 169 28.99 5.25 -16.56
CA ARG A 169 29.77 5.96 -15.55
C ARG A 169 29.36 7.45 -15.47
N ASP A 170 29.11 8.05 -16.62
CA ASP A 170 28.70 9.45 -16.72
C ASP A 170 27.31 9.67 -16.12
N ASP A 171 26.32 8.77 -16.42
CA ASP A 171 24.99 8.80 -15.78
C ASP A 171 25.11 8.71 -14.26
N THR A 172 25.96 7.78 -13.77
CA THR A 172 26.14 7.55 -12.33
C THR A 172 26.77 8.76 -11.65
N ALA A 173 27.79 9.37 -12.26
CA ALA A 173 28.45 10.56 -11.72
C ALA A 173 27.53 11.79 -11.73
N TYR A 174 26.78 11.99 -12.84
CA TYR A 174 25.88 13.13 -12.97
C TYR A 174 24.69 13.08 -12.00
N PHE A 175 24.14 11.88 -11.76
CA PHE A 175 22.98 11.69 -10.89
C PHE A 175 23.32 11.07 -9.53
N GLU A 176 24.59 11.15 -9.08
CA GLU A 176 25.06 10.48 -7.85
C GLU A 176 24.14 10.76 -6.65
N GLU A 177 23.83 12.01 -6.36
CA GLU A 177 22.97 12.40 -5.24
C GLU A 177 21.55 11.82 -5.39
N ALA A 178 20.95 11.90 -6.58
CA ALA A 178 19.61 11.39 -6.82
C ALA A 178 19.55 9.87 -6.74
N LEU A 179 20.57 9.18 -7.25
CA LEU A 179 20.71 7.73 -7.19
C LEU A 179 20.90 7.24 -5.75
N GLU A 180 21.60 8.00 -4.90
CA GLU A 180 21.73 7.67 -3.47
C GLU A 180 20.36 7.62 -2.77
N PHE A 181 19.42 8.50 -3.13
CA PHE A 181 18.05 8.47 -2.60
C PHE A 181 17.17 7.41 -3.26
N TYR A 182 17.50 6.98 -4.46
CA TYR A 182 16.69 6.00 -5.24
C TYR A 182 17.35 4.64 -5.37
N ARG A 183 18.19 4.25 -4.42
CA ARG A 183 18.82 2.93 -4.39
C ARG A 183 17.95 1.88 -3.70
N PRO A 184 18.10 0.59 -4.04
CA PRO A 184 17.44 -0.51 -3.33
C PRO A 184 17.87 -0.58 -1.84
N PHE A 185 16.95 -0.96 -0.96
CA PHE A 185 17.21 -1.18 0.47
C PHE A 185 16.28 -2.26 1.02
N LYS A 186 16.61 -2.84 2.18
CA LYS A 186 15.80 -3.91 2.78
C LYS A 186 14.74 -3.35 3.72
N VAL A 187 13.54 -3.96 3.69
CA VAL A 187 12.42 -3.65 4.58
C VAL A 187 11.72 -4.92 5.04
N LYS A 188 11.10 -4.87 6.21
CA LYS A 188 10.14 -5.89 6.65
C LYS A 188 8.80 -5.66 5.94
N VAL A 189 8.22 -6.73 5.42
CA VAL A 189 7.01 -6.67 4.60
C VAL A 189 6.00 -7.74 4.99
N TYR A 190 4.74 -7.53 4.65
CA TYR A 190 3.74 -8.58 4.68
C TYR A 190 4.09 -9.71 3.70
N ASP A 191 3.80 -10.95 4.09
CA ASP A 191 3.75 -12.08 3.16
C ASP A 191 2.71 -11.83 2.06
N GLU A 192 2.92 -12.35 0.85
CA GLU A 192 1.98 -12.22 -0.28
C GLU A 192 0.60 -12.80 0.05
N LYS A 193 0.54 -13.85 0.88
CA LYS A 193 -0.73 -14.44 1.36
C LYS A 193 -1.50 -13.46 2.23
N GLU A 194 -0.80 -12.72 3.10
CA GLU A 194 -1.39 -11.67 3.92
C GLU A 194 -2.01 -10.58 3.05
N ILE A 195 -1.24 -10.11 2.02
CA ILE A 195 -1.71 -9.07 1.10
C ILE A 195 -2.91 -9.59 0.28
N LEU A 196 -2.90 -10.85 -0.17
CA LEU A 196 -4.04 -11.46 -0.86
C LEU A 196 -5.29 -11.42 0.01
N CYS A 197 -5.20 -11.88 1.26
CA CYS A 197 -6.32 -11.87 2.21
C CYS A 197 -6.88 -10.45 2.43
N GLU A 198 -6.00 -9.45 2.58
CA GLU A 198 -6.41 -8.05 2.71
C GLU A 198 -7.07 -7.50 1.44
N LYS A 199 -6.58 -7.86 0.25
CA LYS A 199 -7.18 -7.44 -1.02
C LYS A 199 -8.59 -8.00 -1.19
N VAL A 200 -8.77 -9.30 -0.94
CA VAL A 200 -10.10 -9.92 -0.99
C VAL A 200 -11.04 -9.28 0.04
N ARG A 201 -10.61 -9.15 1.30
CA ARG A 201 -11.37 -8.44 2.33
C ARG A 201 -11.77 -7.04 1.85
N ALA A 202 -10.83 -6.29 1.28
CA ALA A 202 -11.08 -4.93 0.82
C ALA A 202 -12.13 -4.88 -0.30
N ILE A 203 -12.04 -5.76 -1.29
CA ILE A 203 -13.02 -5.87 -2.37
C ILE A 203 -14.42 -6.17 -1.80
N LEU A 204 -14.51 -7.08 -0.84
CA LEU A 204 -15.79 -7.50 -0.27
C LEU A 204 -16.41 -6.47 0.69
N THR A 205 -15.60 -5.65 1.37
CA THR A 205 -16.07 -4.76 2.43
C THR A 205 -15.97 -3.26 2.11
N ARG A 206 -15.48 -2.88 0.93
CA ARG A 206 -15.48 -1.47 0.45
C ARG A 206 -16.76 -1.13 -0.31
N ARG A 207 -17.10 0.14 -0.29
CA ARG A 207 -18.22 0.67 -1.08
C ARG A 207 -17.90 0.73 -2.57
N THR A 208 -16.70 1.14 -2.91
CA THR A 208 -16.25 1.33 -4.29
C THR A 208 -15.09 0.38 -4.55
N GLN A 209 -15.20 -0.37 -5.63
CA GLN A 209 -14.15 -1.26 -6.11
C GLN A 209 -13.06 -0.44 -6.81
N LYS A 210 -11.85 -0.98 -6.87
CA LYS A 210 -10.72 -0.35 -7.54
C LYS A 210 -10.06 -1.34 -8.49
N LEU A 211 -9.89 -0.98 -9.75
CA LEU A 211 -9.32 -1.85 -10.78
C LEU A 211 -7.93 -2.37 -10.39
N ARG A 212 -7.12 -1.53 -9.74
CA ARG A 212 -5.80 -1.92 -9.25
C ARG A 212 -5.84 -3.05 -8.22
N ASP A 213 -6.90 -3.17 -7.39
CA ASP A 213 -7.02 -4.27 -6.42
C ASP A 213 -7.27 -5.62 -7.15
N PHE A 214 -8.02 -5.62 -8.24
CA PHE A 214 -8.21 -6.80 -9.10
C PHE A 214 -6.94 -7.19 -9.85
N TYR A 215 -6.19 -6.19 -10.33
CA TYR A 215 -4.93 -6.45 -11.03
C TYR A 215 -3.88 -6.99 -10.06
N ASP A 216 -3.83 -6.50 -8.82
CA ASP A 216 -2.99 -7.04 -7.76
C ASP A 216 -3.33 -8.52 -7.46
N LEU A 217 -4.63 -8.86 -7.36
CA LEU A 217 -5.07 -10.25 -7.19
C LEU A 217 -4.70 -11.14 -8.37
N PHE A 218 -4.79 -10.61 -9.58
CA PHE A 218 -4.36 -11.33 -10.78
C PHE A 218 -2.86 -11.63 -10.74
N MET A 219 -2.03 -10.66 -10.36
CA MET A 219 -0.58 -10.86 -10.23
C MET A 219 -0.24 -11.92 -9.17
N LEU A 220 -0.94 -11.89 -8.02
CA LEU A 220 -0.83 -12.92 -6.99
C LEU A 220 -1.25 -14.29 -7.52
N TYR A 221 -2.36 -14.37 -8.26
CA TYR A 221 -2.83 -15.60 -8.90
C TYR A 221 -1.81 -16.17 -9.90
N LYS A 222 -1.22 -15.33 -10.75
CA LYS A 222 -0.16 -15.72 -11.70
C LYS A 222 1.09 -16.27 -10.99
N SER A 223 1.35 -15.79 -9.78
CA SER A 223 2.46 -16.25 -8.93
C SER A 223 2.11 -17.49 -8.09
N GLY A 224 0.94 -18.11 -8.33
CA GLY A 224 0.52 -19.36 -7.70
C GLY A 224 -0.30 -19.20 -6.41
N TYR A 225 -0.58 -17.99 -5.97
CA TYR A 225 -1.43 -17.73 -4.79
C TYR A 225 -2.90 -17.75 -5.19
N LYS A 226 -3.65 -18.74 -4.68
CA LYS A 226 -5.07 -18.92 -5.00
C LYS A 226 -5.95 -18.51 -3.83
N ILE A 227 -7.07 -17.84 -4.13
CA ILE A 227 -8.08 -17.41 -3.15
C ILE A 227 -8.66 -18.62 -2.40
N GLU A 228 -8.92 -19.70 -3.13
CA GLU A 228 -9.53 -20.93 -2.60
C GLU A 228 -8.64 -21.59 -1.53
N ALA A 229 -7.31 -21.51 -1.69
CA ALA A 229 -6.35 -22.08 -0.74
C ALA A 229 -6.21 -21.25 0.56
N LEU A 230 -6.69 -20.00 0.58
CA LEU A 230 -6.59 -19.08 1.72
C LEU A 230 -7.96 -18.67 2.27
N LYS A 231 -8.99 -19.47 1.98
CA LYS A 231 -10.40 -19.16 2.29
C LYS A 231 -10.62 -18.89 3.78
N GLU A 232 -10.07 -19.74 4.64
CA GLU A 232 -10.21 -19.60 6.11
C GLU A 232 -9.56 -18.30 6.60
N GLN A 233 -8.35 -18.00 6.16
CA GLN A 233 -7.63 -16.79 6.54
C GLN A 233 -8.34 -15.51 6.04
N ILE A 234 -8.89 -15.55 4.84
CA ILE A 234 -9.69 -14.45 4.29
C ILE A 234 -10.94 -14.22 5.17
N ILE A 235 -11.63 -15.29 5.58
CA ILE A 235 -12.79 -15.22 6.47
C ILE A 235 -12.42 -14.61 7.82
N VAL A 236 -11.28 -14.99 8.40
CA VAL A 236 -10.76 -14.37 9.65
C VAL A 236 -10.59 -12.87 9.46
N LYS A 237 -9.89 -12.43 8.39
CA LYS A 237 -9.70 -11.00 8.07
C LYS A 237 -11.02 -10.25 7.89
N ILE A 238 -12.01 -10.86 7.23
CA ILE A 238 -13.32 -10.24 7.05
C ILE A 238 -14.01 -10.11 8.41
N LYS A 239 -14.10 -11.19 9.21
CA LYS A 239 -14.74 -11.17 10.53
C LYS A 239 -14.13 -10.15 11.46
N ALA A 240 -12.79 -9.98 11.45
CA ALA A 240 -12.08 -8.98 12.24
C ALA A 240 -12.53 -7.54 11.95
N CYS A 241 -13.02 -7.20 10.76
CA CYS A 241 -13.50 -5.87 10.43
C CYS A 241 -15.03 -5.68 10.56
N LEU A 242 -15.81 -6.77 10.70
CA LEU A 242 -17.28 -6.69 10.72
C LEU A 242 -17.87 -6.09 12.00
N HIS A 243 -17.09 -5.86 13.06
CA HIS A 243 -17.56 -5.08 14.20
C HIS A 243 -17.87 -3.62 13.81
N TYR A 244 -17.32 -3.12 12.70
CA TYR A 244 -17.69 -1.80 12.17
C TYR A 244 -18.93 -1.87 11.28
N ARG A 245 -19.98 -1.11 11.64
CA ARG A 245 -21.25 -1.06 10.89
C ARG A 245 -21.09 -0.81 9.40
N ARG A 246 -20.11 0.06 9.03
CA ARG A 246 -19.84 0.38 7.62
C ARG A 246 -19.42 -0.84 6.81
N TYR A 247 -18.54 -1.68 7.34
CA TYR A 247 -18.05 -2.86 6.62
C TYR A 247 -19.14 -3.94 6.49
N ARG A 248 -19.97 -4.14 7.53
CA ARG A 248 -21.15 -5.01 7.43
C ARG A 248 -22.11 -4.56 6.34
N ALA A 249 -22.48 -3.28 6.33
CA ALA A 249 -23.38 -2.73 5.32
C ALA A 249 -22.83 -2.86 3.89
N ASN A 250 -21.53 -2.67 3.72
CA ASN A 250 -20.88 -2.83 2.41
C ASN A 250 -20.83 -4.30 1.98
N LEU A 251 -20.53 -5.23 2.88
CA LEU A 251 -20.52 -6.66 2.59
C LEU A 251 -21.93 -7.13 2.14
N GLU A 252 -22.99 -6.73 2.88
CA GLU A 252 -24.37 -7.05 2.50
C GLU A 252 -24.78 -6.48 1.15
N ARG A 253 -24.33 -5.26 0.86
CA ARG A 253 -24.56 -4.68 -0.47
C ARG A 253 -23.85 -5.47 -1.57
N ASN A 254 -22.56 -5.80 -1.36
CA ASN A 254 -21.75 -6.52 -2.32
C ASN A 254 -22.23 -7.97 -2.53
N ARG A 255 -22.89 -8.60 -1.53
CA ARG A 255 -23.60 -9.87 -1.72
C ARG A 255 -24.71 -9.80 -2.76
N LYS A 256 -25.43 -8.66 -2.81
CA LYS A 256 -26.57 -8.48 -3.72
C LYS A 256 -26.14 -8.13 -5.15
N SER A 257 -25.05 -7.35 -5.29
CA SER A 257 -24.58 -6.88 -6.59
C SER A 257 -23.05 -6.79 -6.59
N LEU A 258 -22.38 -7.92 -6.89
CA LEU A 258 -20.95 -7.95 -7.14
C LEU A 258 -20.71 -7.82 -8.65
N GLU A 259 -20.63 -6.59 -9.11
CA GLU A 259 -20.40 -6.26 -10.52
C GLU A 259 -19.06 -5.54 -10.68
N PHE A 260 -18.29 -5.93 -11.70
CA PHE A 260 -16.95 -5.39 -11.96
C PHE A 260 -16.87 -4.56 -13.25
N SER A 261 -17.90 -4.56 -14.08
CA SER A 261 -17.91 -3.88 -15.38
C SER A 261 -17.56 -2.39 -15.30
N ALA A 262 -18.20 -1.66 -14.39
CA ALA A 262 -17.94 -0.23 -14.21
C ALA A 262 -16.51 0.08 -13.70
N VAL A 263 -15.88 -0.86 -13.01
CA VAL A 263 -14.52 -0.67 -12.45
C VAL A 263 -13.45 -0.86 -13.51
N THR A 264 -13.68 -1.75 -14.47
CA THR A 264 -12.73 -2.04 -15.55
C THR A 264 -12.59 -0.88 -16.54
N GLU A 265 -13.54 0.04 -16.58
CA GLU A 265 -13.59 1.20 -17.48
C GLU A 265 -13.05 2.49 -16.84
N ASP A 266 -12.70 2.50 -15.54
CA ASP A 266 -12.19 3.70 -14.86
C ASP A 266 -10.86 4.17 -15.46
N PRO A 267 -10.81 5.33 -16.15
CA PRO A 267 -9.63 5.82 -16.83
C PRO A 267 -8.52 6.21 -15.84
N PHE A 268 -8.86 6.69 -14.64
CA PHE A 268 -7.88 7.08 -13.61
C PHE A 268 -7.16 5.86 -13.04
N GLU A 269 -7.89 4.76 -12.81
CA GLU A 269 -7.25 3.52 -12.36
C GLU A 269 -6.38 2.89 -13.46
N ARG A 270 -6.79 2.99 -14.74
CA ARG A 270 -6.00 2.51 -15.89
C ARG A 270 -4.72 3.32 -16.12
N GLU A 271 -4.71 4.60 -15.80
CA GLU A 271 -3.51 5.45 -15.90
C GLU A 271 -2.36 4.92 -15.03
N LEU A 272 -2.67 4.25 -13.92
CA LEU A 272 -1.65 3.67 -13.05
C LEU A 272 -0.91 2.49 -13.68
N PHE A 273 -1.44 1.83 -14.70
CA PHE A 273 -0.81 0.66 -15.31
C PHE A 273 0.40 1.05 -16.16
N VAL A 274 1.52 0.35 -15.99
CA VAL A 274 2.72 0.55 -16.80
C VAL A 274 2.49 0.04 -18.22
N THR A 275 1.87 -1.14 -18.33
CA THR A 275 1.46 -1.76 -19.60
C THR A 275 -0.01 -2.15 -19.53
N LYS A 276 -0.63 -2.36 -20.69
CA LYS A 276 -1.99 -2.92 -20.72
C LYS A 276 -2.00 -4.29 -20.05
N PRO A 277 -3.01 -4.60 -19.21
CA PRO A 277 -3.17 -5.94 -18.69
C PRO A 277 -3.19 -6.98 -19.80
N PRO A 278 -2.61 -8.17 -19.58
CA PRO A 278 -2.63 -9.23 -20.58
C PRO A 278 -4.05 -9.80 -20.76
N LYS A 279 -4.30 -10.47 -21.88
CA LYS A 279 -5.64 -10.99 -22.23
C LYS A 279 -6.21 -11.99 -21.20
N ASP A 280 -5.35 -12.71 -20.49
CA ASP A 280 -5.77 -13.63 -19.43
C ASP A 280 -6.30 -12.93 -18.17
N PHE A 281 -6.09 -11.61 -18.05
CA PHE A 281 -6.70 -10.80 -16.99
C PHE A 281 -8.24 -10.74 -17.14
N ASP A 282 -8.76 -10.62 -18.35
CA ASP A 282 -10.21 -10.60 -18.57
C ASP A 282 -10.83 -11.95 -18.17
N ALA A 283 -10.21 -13.07 -18.55
CA ALA A 283 -10.65 -14.40 -18.14
C ALA A 283 -10.55 -14.62 -16.62
N PHE A 284 -9.58 -14.00 -15.94
CA PHE A 284 -9.51 -13.99 -14.48
C PHE A 284 -10.68 -13.22 -13.88
N LEU A 285 -11.02 -12.04 -14.41
CA LEU A 285 -12.13 -11.22 -13.92
C LEU A 285 -13.49 -11.92 -14.06
N GLU A 286 -13.68 -12.73 -15.11
CA GLU A 286 -14.91 -13.53 -15.30
C GLU A 286 -15.09 -14.61 -14.22
N ARG A 287 -13.99 -15.21 -13.74
CA ARG A 287 -14.02 -16.27 -12.70
C ARG A 287 -14.07 -15.73 -11.27
N LEU A 288 -13.48 -14.58 -11.04
CA LEU A 288 -13.32 -14.00 -9.71
C LEU A 288 -14.64 -13.86 -8.92
N PRO A 289 -15.79 -13.45 -9.50
CA PRO A 289 -17.05 -13.36 -8.76
C PRO A 289 -17.49 -14.67 -8.13
N GLY A 290 -17.23 -15.82 -8.78
CA GLY A 290 -17.52 -17.14 -8.24
C GLY A 290 -16.79 -17.41 -6.93
N ALA A 291 -15.45 -17.26 -6.94
CA ALA A 291 -14.61 -17.43 -5.75
C ALA A 291 -14.99 -16.47 -4.61
N LEU A 292 -15.30 -15.22 -4.94
CA LEU A 292 -15.70 -14.21 -3.94
C LEU A 292 -17.07 -14.51 -3.32
N ARG A 293 -18.04 -15.00 -4.10
CA ARG A 293 -19.36 -15.40 -3.58
C ARG A 293 -19.26 -16.59 -2.61
N GLU A 294 -18.40 -17.55 -2.91
CA GLU A 294 -18.17 -18.68 -2.00
C GLU A 294 -17.66 -18.24 -0.63
N ILE A 295 -16.76 -17.24 -0.60
CA ILE A 295 -16.29 -16.66 0.66
C ILE A 295 -17.42 -15.92 1.38
N MET A 296 -18.17 -15.07 0.67
CA MET A 296 -19.27 -14.31 1.27
C MET A 296 -20.33 -15.20 1.89
N ASN A 297 -20.58 -16.39 1.33
CA ASN A 297 -21.57 -17.34 1.86
C ASN A 297 -21.14 -17.99 3.17
N GLN A 298 -19.85 -17.87 3.57
CA GLN A 298 -19.31 -18.45 4.81
C GLN A 298 -19.02 -17.40 5.90
N VAL A 299 -19.22 -16.14 5.61
CA VAL A 299 -19.08 -15.02 6.54
C VAL A 299 -20.43 -14.65 7.14
#